data_d9e6e1a1d79c6c6cb8c17c4e893d6987
#
_entry.id   d9e6e1a1d79c6c6cb8c17c4e893d6987
#
_cell.length_a   1.000
_cell.length_b   1.000
_cell.length_c   1.000
_cell.angle_alpha   90.00
_cell.angle_beta   90.00
_cell.angle_gamma   90.00
#
_symmetry.space_group_name_H-M   'P 1'
#
loop_
_entity.id
_entity.type
_entity.pdbx_description
1 polymer ?
#
loop_
_entity_poly.entity_id
_entity_poly.type
_entity_poly.pdbx_seq_one_letter_code
_entity_poly.pdbx_strand_id
1 'polypeptide(L)'
;MGIYDRYVLPKLIDTACGMGDVMKRRARLVPQAHGDVLEIGIGTGLNLAYYDKAWVTRVTGVDPAAQMQVTARQRAAGIGIPVDMVAADVRGIQADAGRFDTVVMTFTLCSIADPLPALQEMKRVLADDGRLLFCEHGLAPEKSVQGWQWRLTPWWKPLAGGCHLDRDIPALITAAGFVIEQLDTGYIKGPRPMTFIYEGVAGK
;
A
#
# COMPACT_ATOMS: atom_id res chain seq x y z
N MET A 1 -17.67 -9.64 -10.54
CA MET A 1 -16.35 -10.24 -10.29
C MET A 1 -16.22 -11.53 -11.08
N GLY A 2 -15.24 -11.63 -11.97
CA GLY A 2 -15.00 -12.82 -12.78
C GLY A 2 -14.27 -13.93 -11.99
N ILE A 3 -14.18 -15.13 -12.57
CA ILE A 3 -13.40 -16.26 -12.01
C ILE A 3 -11.93 -15.86 -11.83
N TYR A 4 -11.39 -15.07 -12.76
CA TYR A 4 -10.04 -14.51 -12.68
C TYR A 4 -9.83 -13.68 -11.41
N ASP A 5 -10.70 -12.70 -11.14
CA ASP A 5 -10.59 -11.80 -9.99
C ASP A 5 -10.69 -12.54 -8.66
N ARG A 6 -11.44 -13.64 -8.65
CA ARG A 6 -11.70 -14.39 -7.42
C ARG A 6 -10.60 -15.39 -7.07
N TYR A 7 -10.00 -16.06 -8.06
CA TYR A 7 -9.13 -17.21 -7.80
C TYR A 7 -7.70 -17.08 -8.34
N VAL A 8 -7.50 -16.30 -9.40
CA VAL A 8 -6.18 -16.15 -10.06
C VAL A 8 -5.47 -14.89 -9.59
N LEU A 9 -6.13 -13.75 -9.67
CA LEU A 9 -5.55 -12.46 -9.35
C LEU A 9 -4.98 -12.37 -7.91
N PRO A 10 -5.67 -12.86 -6.85
CA PRO A 10 -5.11 -12.82 -5.49
C PRO A 10 -3.79 -13.58 -5.36
N LYS A 11 -3.67 -14.74 -6.01
CA LYS A 11 -2.44 -15.55 -5.99
C LYS A 11 -1.31 -14.87 -6.79
N LEU A 12 -1.66 -14.26 -7.92
CA LEU A 12 -0.69 -13.53 -8.74
C LEU A 12 -0.13 -12.32 -7.97
N ILE A 13 -1.01 -11.55 -7.34
CA ILE A 13 -0.64 -10.39 -6.52
C ILE A 13 0.20 -10.84 -5.32
N ASP A 14 -0.23 -11.87 -4.58
CA ASP A 14 0.52 -12.39 -3.43
C ASP A 14 1.93 -12.83 -3.83
N THR A 15 2.06 -13.52 -4.97
CA THR A 15 3.36 -13.94 -5.50
C THR A 15 4.22 -12.74 -5.91
N ALA A 16 3.68 -11.81 -6.68
CA ALA A 16 4.42 -10.65 -7.16
C ALA A 16 4.83 -9.72 -6.01
N CYS A 17 3.91 -9.42 -5.10
CA CYS A 17 4.16 -8.59 -3.92
C CYS A 17 4.96 -9.32 -2.82
N GLY A 18 5.08 -10.65 -2.90
CA GLY A 18 5.91 -11.48 -2.04
C GLY A 18 7.33 -11.73 -2.56
N MET A 19 7.72 -11.14 -3.69
CA MET A 19 9.08 -11.29 -4.22
C MET A 19 10.14 -10.70 -3.28
N GLY A 20 11.33 -11.28 -3.27
CA GLY A 20 12.37 -10.98 -2.30
C GLY A 20 12.76 -9.50 -2.20
N ASP A 21 12.83 -8.76 -3.32
CA ASP A 21 13.19 -7.34 -3.29
C ASP A 21 12.04 -6.47 -2.75
N VAL A 22 10.79 -6.84 -3.02
CA VAL A 22 9.59 -6.20 -2.43
C VAL A 22 9.54 -6.45 -0.92
N MET A 23 9.79 -7.68 -0.49
CA MET A 23 9.81 -8.06 0.93
C MET A 23 10.94 -7.37 1.70
N LYS A 24 12.12 -7.14 1.09
CA LYS A 24 13.21 -6.35 1.69
C LYS A 24 12.77 -4.90 1.98
N ARG A 25 11.99 -4.28 1.07
CA ARG A 25 11.46 -2.93 1.28
C ARG A 25 10.46 -2.90 2.43
N ARG A 26 9.53 -3.89 2.48
CA ARG A 26 8.61 -4.04 3.61
C ARG A 26 9.36 -4.18 4.94
N ALA A 27 10.43 -5.01 4.97
CA ALA A 27 11.25 -5.24 6.16
C ALA A 27 12.00 -3.98 6.65
N ARG A 28 12.21 -2.98 5.79
CA ARG A 28 12.82 -1.69 6.19
C ARG A 28 11.78 -0.65 6.62
N LEU A 29 10.64 -0.63 5.92
CA LEU A 29 9.62 0.40 6.10
C LEU A 29 8.67 0.07 7.26
N VAL A 30 8.08 -1.12 7.25
CA VAL A 30 6.98 -1.49 8.16
C VAL A 30 7.38 -1.47 9.64
N PRO A 31 8.61 -1.85 10.06
CA PRO A 31 9.05 -1.74 11.46
C PRO A 31 9.09 -0.31 12.02
N GLN A 32 8.96 0.73 11.18
CA GLN A 32 8.86 2.12 11.62
C GLN A 32 7.46 2.50 12.10
N ALA A 33 6.46 1.63 11.90
CA ALA A 33 5.10 1.84 12.39
C ALA A 33 5.03 1.77 13.90
N HIS A 34 4.19 2.62 14.51
CA HIS A 34 3.95 2.64 15.95
C HIS A 34 2.50 2.97 16.27
N GLY A 35 2.11 2.71 17.51
CA GLY A 35 0.78 3.01 18.05
C GLY A 35 -0.33 2.22 17.37
N ASP A 36 -1.47 2.85 17.18
CA ASP A 36 -2.59 2.30 16.43
C ASP A 36 -2.37 2.49 14.93
N VAL A 37 -2.23 1.39 14.20
CA VAL A 37 -1.88 1.37 12.77
C VAL A 37 -3.11 1.16 11.93
N LEU A 38 -3.26 1.96 10.87
CA LEU A 38 -4.18 1.72 9.76
C LEU A 38 -3.39 1.21 8.54
N GLU A 39 -3.62 -0.02 8.13
CA GLU A 39 -3.03 -0.57 6.91
C GLU A 39 -4.03 -0.51 5.75
N ILE A 40 -3.70 0.25 4.70
CA ILE A 40 -4.51 0.40 3.50
C ILE A 40 -4.08 -0.63 2.45
N GLY A 41 -5.05 -1.44 2.00
CA GLY A 41 -4.79 -2.56 1.10
C GLY A 41 -4.04 -3.68 1.79
N ILE A 42 -4.52 -4.13 2.96
CA ILE A 42 -3.87 -5.21 3.71
C ILE A 42 -3.72 -6.49 2.88
N GLY A 43 -4.60 -6.72 1.91
CA GLY A 43 -4.55 -7.86 1.01
C GLY A 43 -4.46 -9.19 1.73
N THR A 44 -3.41 -9.94 1.45
CA THR A 44 -3.11 -11.22 2.12
C THR A 44 -2.31 -11.07 3.43
N GLY A 45 -2.01 -9.83 3.87
CA GLY A 45 -1.31 -9.57 5.13
C GLY A 45 0.21 -9.74 5.06
N LEU A 46 0.85 -9.39 3.95
CA LEU A 46 2.32 -9.52 3.79
C LEU A 46 3.11 -8.62 4.74
N ASN A 47 2.55 -7.50 5.20
CA ASN A 47 3.19 -6.61 6.16
C ASN A 47 3.15 -7.14 7.60
N LEU A 48 2.18 -7.99 7.93
CA LEU A 48 1.90 -8.41 9.30
C LEU A 48 3.11 -9.00 10.02
N ALA A 49 4.00 -9.69 9.29
CA ALA A 49 5.21 -10.28 9.86
C ALA A 49 6.30 -9.25 10.24
N TYR A 50 6.14 -7.99 9.85
CA TYR A 50 7.14 -6.94 10.06
C TYR A 50 6.74 -5.90 11.10
N TYR A 51 5.50 -5.92 11.59
CA TYR A 51 5.10 -5.07 12.71
C TYR A 51 5.79 -5.49 14.00
N ASP A 52 6.41 -4.52 14.67
CA ASP A 52 7.05 -4.77 15.97
C ASP A 52 6.03 -4.57 17.10
N LYS A 53 5.71 -5.66 17.83
CA LYS A 53 4.80 -5.65 18.95
C LYS A 53 5.25 -4.79 20.14
N ALA A 54 6.51 -4.34 20.15
CA ALA A 54 6.99 -3.40 21.16
C ALA A 54 6.50 -1.97 20.89
N TRP A 55 6.17 -1.67 19.64
CA TRP A 55 5.80 -0.32 19.18
C TRP A 55 4.36 -0.24 18.65
N VAL A 56 3.82 -1.31 18.09
CA VAL A 56 2.47 -1.36 17.50
C VAL A 56 1.49 -1.96 18.50
N THR A 57 0.45 -1.20 18.82
CA THR A 57 -0.59 -1.62 19.78
C THR A 57 -1.72 -2.39 19.11
N ARG A 58 -2.07 -2.03 17.87
CA ARG A 58 -3.14 -2.64 17.08
C ARG A 58 -2.92 -2.36 15.59
N VAL A 59 -3.41 -3.24 14.74
CA VAL A 59 -3.50 -3.02 13.29
C VAL A 59 -4.95 -3.10 12.85
N THR A 60 -5.42 -2.06 12.16
CA THR A 60 -6.71 -2.09 11.44
C THR A 60 -6.40 -2.17 9.94
N GLY A 61 -6.65 -3.32 9.33
CA GLY A 61 -6.42 -3.55 7.90
C GLY A 61 -7.68 -3.31 7.08
N VAL A 62 -7.61 -2.44 6.09
CA VAL A 62 -8.71 -2.14 5.16
C VAL A 62 -8.39 -2.68 3.78
N ASP A 63 -9.31 -3.48 3.21
CA ASP A 63 -9.20 -3.98 1.84
C ASP A 63 -10.59 -4.33 1.30
N PRO A 64 -10.98 -3.88 0.10
CA PRO A 64 -12.28 -4.21 -0.48
C PRO A 64 -12.42 -5.69 -0.88
N ALA A 65 -11.30 -6.41 -1.05
CA ALA A 65 -11.27 -7.80 -1.47
C ALA A 65 -11.35 -8.76 -0.27
N ALA A 66 -12.56 -8.98 0.25
CA ALA A 66 -12.79 -9.85 1.42
C ALA A 66 -12.16 -11.25 1.31
N GLN A 67 -12.03 -11.79 0.08
CA GLN A 67 -11.39 -13.09 -0.16
C GLN A 67 -9.89 -13.10 0.18
N MET A 68 -9.19 -11.98 0.07
CA MET A 68 -7.77 -11.88 0.43
C MET A 68 -7.59 -11.87 1.95
N GLN A 69 -8.55 -11.36 2.68
CA GLN A 69 -8.52 -11.28 4.14
C GLN A 69 -8.52 -12.66 4.83
N VAL A 70 -8.94 -13.73 4.14
CA VAL A 70 -8.87 -15.09 4.71
C VAL A 70 -7.41 -15.47 5.02
N THR A 71 -6.51 -15.25 4.05
CA THR A 71 -5.06 -15.48 4.25
C THR A 71 -4.47 -14.50 5.25
N ALA A 72 -4.89 -13.24 5.23
CA ALA A 72 -4.44 -12.24 6.19
C ALA A 72 -4.82 -12.62 7.63
N ARG A 73 -6.02 -13.14 7.89
CA ARG A 73 -6.44 -13.63 9.22
C ARG A 73 -5.57 -14.80 9.71
N GLN A 74 -5.20 -15.72 8.81
CA GLN A 74 -4.28 -16.81 9.15
C GLN A 74 -2.89 -16.28 9.53
N ARG A 75 -2.36 -15.30 8.80
CA ARG A 75 -1.08 -14.66 9.13
C ARG A 75 -1.15 -13.86 10.42
N ALA A 76 -2.27 -13.19 10.69
CA ALA A 76 -2.49 -12.40 11.91
C ALA A 76 -2.48 -13.24 13.19
N ALA A 77 -2.93 -14.49 13.13
CA ALA A 77 -3.07 -15.35 14.31
C ALA A 77 -1.75 -15.61 15.08
N GLY A 78 -0.59 -15.39 14.46
CA GLY A 78 0.72 -15.69 15.06
C GLY A 78 1.57 -14.47 15.44
N ILE A 79 1.13 -13.23 15.15
CA ILE A 79 2.01 -12.07 15.31
C ILE A 79 2.00 -11.44 16.72
N GLY A 80 1.02 -11.79 17.55
CA GLY A 80 0.93 -11.28 18.93
C GLY A 80 0.48 -9.81 19.02
N ILE A 81 -0.10 -9.26 17.96
CA ILE A 81 -0.71 -7.94 17.88
C ILE A 81 -2.20 -8.12 17.52
N PRO A 82 -3.15 -7.42 18.16
CA PRO A 82 -4.54 -7.41 17.73
C PRO A 82 -4.68 -6.88 16.29
N VAL A 83 -5.37 -7.64 15.43
CA VAL A 83 -5.61 -7.25 14.02
C VAL A 83 -7.10 -7.29 13.71
N ASP A 84 -7.65 -6.14 13.40
CA ASP A 84 -9.02 -5.99 12.90
C ASP A 84 -8.99 -5.86 11.38
N MET A 85 -9.89 -6.56 10.67
CA MET A 85 -9.96 -6.52 9.22
C MET A 85 -11.31 -6.04 8.76
N VAL A 86 -11.30 -4.95 7.98
CA VAL A 86 -12.48 -4.26 7.47
C VAL A 86 -12.54 -4.42 5.95
N ALA A 87 -13.63 -5.01 5.46
CA ALA A 87 -13.90 -5.10 4.03
C ALA A 87 -14.59 -3.81 3.56
N ALA A 88 -13.79 -2.79 3.24
CA ALA A 88 -14.28 -1.47 2.85
C ALA A 88 -13.39 -0.81 1.80
N ASP A 89 -13.95 0.17 1.10
CA ASP A 89 -13.20 1.12 0.28
C ASP A 89 -12.52 2.16 1.20
N VAL A 90 -11.28 2.49 0.91
CA VAL A 90 -10.49 3.45 1.69
C VAL A 90 -11.11 4.86 1.75
N ARG A 91 -11.96 5.23 0.78
CA ARG A 91 -12.64 6.53 0.74
C ARG A 91 -13.77 6.70 1.76
N GLY A 92 -14.10 5.66 2.50
CA GLY A 92 -15.18 5.66 3.50
C GLY A 92 -14.77 4.96 4.79
N ILE A 93 -13.58 5.27 5.30
CA ILE A 93 -13.10 4.69 6.56
C ILE A 93 -13.99 5.17 7.72
N GLN A 94 -14.63 4.22 8.38
CA GLN A 94 -15.49 4.48 9.54
C GLN A 94 -14.63 4.70 10.80
N ALA A 95 -13.90 5.81 10.85
CA ALA A 95 -13.08 6.21 11.99
C ALA A 95 -13.11 7.72 12.18
N ASP A 96 -12.94 8.16 13.41
CA ASP A 96 -12.81 9.58 13.76
C ASP A 96 -11.53 10.19 13.18
N ALA A 97 -11.50 11.50 13.03
CA ALA A 97 -10.30 12.22 12.65
C ALA A 97 -9.21 12.03 13.73
N GLY A 98 -7.97 11.84 13.29
CA GLY A 98 -6.83 11.70 14.21
C GLY A 98 -6.80 10.39 14.99
N ARG A 99 -7.50 9.34 14.52
CA ARG A 99 -7.65 8.06 15.24
C ARG A 99 -6.38 7.20 15.21
N PHE A 100 -5.57 7.30 14.17
CA PHE A 100 -4.42 6.42 13.95
C PHE A 100 -3.10 7.16 14.07
N ASP A 101 -2.12 6.55 14.73
CA ASP A 101 -0.77 7.09 14.88
C ASP A 101 0.07 6.86 13.61
N THR A 102 -0.19 5.76 12.91
CA THR A 102 0.49 5.41 11.67
C THR A 102 -0.50 4.93 10.62
N VAL A 103 -0.36 5.43 9.38
CA VAL A 103 -0.98 4.84 8.20
C VAL A 103 0.11 4.12 7.40
N VAL A 104 -0.12 2.86 7.04
CA VAL A 104 0.79 2.06 6.20
C VAL A 104 0.11 1.75 4.88
N MET A 105 0.80 2.03 3.78
CA MET A 105 0.29 1.81 2.43
C MET A 105 1.41 1.22 1.56
N THR A 106 1.24 -0.02 1.09
CA THR A 106 2.26 -0.70 0.30
C THR A 106 1.65 -1.40 -0.91
N PHE A 107 2.08 -1.01 -2.10
CA PHE A 107 1.61 -1.53 -3.39
C PHE A 107 0.09 -1.49 -3.57
N THR A 108 -0.52 -0.41 -3.05
CA THR A 108 -1.97 -0.21 -3.02
C THR A 108 -2.39 1.06 -3.76
N LEU A 109 -1.68 2.19 -3.54
CA LEU A 109 -2.02 3.47 -4.17
C LEU A 109 -2.05 3.37 -5.70
N CYS A 110 -1.16 2.57 -6.28
CA CYS A 110 -1.13 2.35 -7.72
C CYS A 110 -2.44 1.75 -8.27
N SER A 111 -3.24 1.08 -7.44
CA SER A 111 -4.47 0.38 -7.84
C SER A 111 -5.77 1.08 -7.40
N ILE A 112 -5.71 2.05 -6.49
CA ILE A 112 -6.90 2.82 -6.07
C ILE A 112 -7.43 3.63 -7.25
N ALA A 113 -8.72 3.51 -7.57
CA ALA A 113 -9.32 4.17 -8.75
C ALA A 113 -9.19 5.70 -8.70
N ASP A 114 -9.47 6.28 -7.55
CA ASP A 114 -9.37 7.72 -7.28
C ASP A 114 -8.44 7.96 -6.08
N PRO A 115 -7.13 8.16 -6.32
CA PRO A 115 -6.12 8.18 -5.27
C PRO A 115 -6.16 9.44 -4.40
N LEU A 116 -6.56 10.60 -4.92
CA LEU A 116 -6.51 11.84 -4.17
C LEU A 116 -7.53 11.87 -3.01
N PRO A 117 -8.82 11.59 -3.20
CA PRO A 117 -9.76 11.47 -2.08
C PRO A 117 -9.37 10.38 -1.07
N ALA A 118 -8.78 9.27 -1.54
CA ALA A 118 -8.30 8.22 -0.66
C ALA A 118 -7.16 8.71 0.25
N LEU A 119 -6.18 9.42 -0.29
CA LEU A 119 -5.09 10.02 0.47
C LEU A 119 -5.60 11.11 1.44
N GLN A 120 -6.58 11.91 1.03
CA GLN A 120 -7.21 12.91 1.91
C GLN A 120 -7.93 12.25 3.09
N GLU A 121 -8.59 11.11 2.86
CA GLU A 121 -9.22 10.34 3.93
C GLU A 121 -8.17 9.73 4.87
N MET A 122 -7.08 9.17 4.34
CA MET A 122 -5.95 8.71 5.15
C MET A 122 -5.40 9.85 6.02
N LYS A 123 -5.25 11.05 5.44
CA LYS A 123 -4.82 12.24 6.19
C LYS A 123 -5.82 12.64 7.28
N ARG A 124 -7.12 12.57 7.02
CA ARG A 124 -8.17 12.89 7.99
C ARG A 124 -8.08 12.01 9.22
N VAL A 125 -7.94 10.70 9.04
CA VAL A 125 -7.92 9.73 10.14
C VAL A 125 -6.56 9.61 10.83
N LEU A 126 -5.49 10.15 10.24
CA LEU A 126 -4.15 10.19 10.82
C LEU A 126 -4.08 11.26 11.92
N ALA A 127 -3.44 10.97 13.04
CA ALA A 127 -3.14 11.91 14.11
C ALA A 127 -2.28 13.09 13.61
N ASP A 128 -2.26 14.20 14.33
CA ASP A 128 -1.56 15.41 13.86
C ASP A 128 -0.03 15.23 13.82
N ASP A 129 0.51 14.41 14.71
CA ASP A 129 1.92 13.98 14.75
C ASP A 129 2.14 12.59 14.09
N GLY A 130 1.09 12.04 13.51
CA GLY A 130 1.10 10.74 12.87
C GLY A 130 1.84 10.71 11.52
N ARG A 131 2.20 9.53 11.05
CA ARG A 131 2.98 9.34 9.83
C ARG A 131 2.34 8.37 8.84
N LEU A 132 2.45 8.74 7.57
CA LEU A 132 2.17 7.85 6.43
C LEU A 132 3.47 7.16 6.02
N LEU A 133 3.52 5.84 6.15
CA LEU A 133 4.58 5.00 5.61
C LEU A 133 4.10 4.44 4.27
N PHE A 134 4.85 4.67 3.19
CA PHE A 134 4.44 4.23 1.86
C PHE A 134 5.55 3.53 1.10
N CYS A 135 5.18 2.49 0.35
CA CYS A 135 6.05 1.82 -0.62
C CYS A 135 5.21 1.46 -1.84
N GLU A 136 5.41 2.17 -2.94
CA GLU A 136 4.52 2.11 -4.09
C GLU A 136 5.29 2.03 -5.40
N HIS A 137 4.73 1.30 -6.33
CA HIS A 137 5.15 1.31 -7.71
C HIS A 137 4.61 2.57 -8.41
N GLY A 138 5.43 3.21 -9.25
CA GLY A 138 4.99 4.43 -9.90
C GLY A 138 5.83 4.86 -11.11
N LEU A 139 5.61 6.09 -11.54
CA LEU A 139 6.22 6.69 -12.73
C LEU A 139 7.73 6.75 -12.59
N ALA A 140 8.46 6.17 -13.56
CA ALA A 140 9.92 6.22 -13.60
C ALA A 140 10.43 7.64 -13.98
N PRO A 141 11.64 8.03 -13.57
CA PRO A 141 12.18 9.36 -13.88
C PRO A 141 12.58 9.52 -15.35
N GLU A 142 12.95 8.43 -16.03
CA GLU A 142 13.42 8.50 -17.43
C GLU A 142 12.25 8.54 -18.42
N LYS A 143 12.22 9.55 -19.27
CA LYS A 143 11.17 9.74 -20.30
C LYS A 143 10.99 8.53 -21.23
N SER A 144 12.06 7.82 -21.55
CA SER A 144 12.01 6.60 -22.35
C SER A 144 11.23 5.48 -21.66
N VAL A 145 11.39 5.32 -20.33
CA VAL A 145 10.64 4.34 -19.53
C VAL A 145 9.20 4.80 -19.36
N GLN A 146 8.95 6.09 -19.10
CA GLN A 146 7.61 6.68 -19.02
C GLN A 146 6.79 6.39 -20.27
N GLY A 147 7.39 6.53 -21.46
CA GLY A 147 6.73 6.22 -22.72
C GLY A 147 6.25 4.76 -22.81
N TRP A 148 7.00 3.84 -22.25
CA TRP A 148 6.58 2.44 -22.11
C TRP A 148 5.50 2.25 -21.03
N GLN A 149 5.62 2.93 -19.89
CA GLN A 149 4.64 2.87 -18.81
C GLN A 149 3.26 3.33 -19.31
N TRP A 150 3.16 4.47 -20.02
CA TRP A 150 1.90 4.96 -20.60
C TRP A 150 1.28 4.00 -21.62
N ARG A 151 2.11 3.37 -22.47
CA ARG A 151 1.63 2.42 -23.47
C ARG A 151 1.15 1.10 -22.86
N LEU A 152 1.81 0.65 -21.80
CA LEU A 152 1.51 -0.63 -21.16
C LEU A 152 0.37 -0.53 -20.15
N THR A 153 0.20 0.62 -19.47
CA THR A 153 -0.81 0.81 -18.41
C THR A 153 -2.23 0.37 -18.82
N PRO A 154 -2.77 0.71 -20.00
CA PRO A 154 -4.12 0.31 -20.40
C PRO A 154 -4.32 -1.23 -20.44
N TRP A 155 -3.27 -1.96 -20.82
CA TRP A 155 -3.28 -3.44 -20.88
C TRP A 155 -2.95 -4.08 -19.55
N TRP A 156 -2.10 -3.41 -18.74
CA TRP A 156 -1.67 -3.88 -17.44
C TRP A 156 -2.78 -3.80 -16.38
N LYS A 157 -3.53 -2.72 -16.33
CA LYS A 157 -4.59 -2.48 -15.34
C LYS A 157 -5.54 -3.66 -15.16
N PRO A 158 -6.19 -4.20 -16.19
CA PRO A 158 -7.12 -5.31 -16.01
C PRO A 158 -6.46 -6.61 -15.55
N LEU A 159 -5.16 -6.79 -15.85
CA LEU A 159 -4.41 -7.99 -15.45
C LEU A 159 -3.84 -7.90 -14.03
N ALA A 160 -3.58 -6.69 -13.54
CA ALA A 160 -2.90 -6.43 -12.27
C ALA A 160 -3.78 -5.70 -11.25
N GLY A 161 -5.08 -6.01 -11.23
CA GLY A 161 -5.99 -5.51 -10.20
C GLY A 161 -6.12 -3.98 -10.17
N GLY A 162 -6.08 -3.32 -11.34
CA GLY A 162 -6.21 -1.87 -11.45
C GLY A 162 -4.90 -1.11 -11.35
N CYS A 163 -3.75 -1.78 -11.22
CA CYS A 163 -2.44 -1.14 -11.04
C CYS A 163 -2.07 -0.24 -12.22
N HIS A 164 -1.77 1.02 -11.92
CA HIS A 164 -1.24 2.02 -12.83
C HIS A 164 0.29 2.04 -12.77
N LEU A 165 0.97 1.88 -13.90
CA LEU A 165 2.43 1.96 -14.00
C LEU A 165 2.95 3.41 -13.99
N ASP A 166 2.10 4.37 -14.25
CA ASP A 166 2.39 5.75 -14.64
C ASP A 166 1.95 6.80 -13.60
N ARG A 167 1.74 6.39 -12.34
CA ARG A 167 1.39 7.32 -11.27
C ARG A 167 2.61 8.01 -10.69
N ASP A 168 2.54 9.33 -10.61
CA ASP A 168 3.50 10.14 -9.86
C ASP A 168 3.12 10.10 -8.38
N ILE A 169 3.71 9.17 -7.64
CA ILE A 169 3.38 8.90 -6.23
C ILE A 169 3.69 10.11 -5.34
N PRO A 170 4.87 10.74 -5.41
CA PRO A 170 5.16 11.93 -4.61
C PRO A 170 4.20 13.09 -4.89
N ALA A 171 3.88 13.34 -6.14
CA ALA A 171 2.94 14.42 -6.49
C ALA A 171 1.55 14.18 -5.91
N LEU A 172 1.04 12.94 -5.92
CA LEU A 172 -0.25 12.58 -5.33
C LEU A 172 -0.26 12.77 -3.81
N ILE A 173 0.79 12.30 -3.12
CA ILE A 173 0.94 12.43 -1.66
C ILE A 173 0.98 13.91 -1.26
N THR A 174 1.77 14.72 -1.97
CA THR A 174 1.88 16.16 -1.72
C THR A 174 0.57 16.90 -2.04
N ALA A 175 -0.11 16.54 -3.15
CA ALA A 175 -1.41 17.14 -3.52
C ALA A 175 -2.52 16.85 -2.49
N ALA A 176 -2.42 15.74 -1.75
CA ALA A 176 -3.31 15.43 -0.64
C ALA A 176 -3.00 16.23 0.64
N GLY A 177 -1.90 17.01 0.62
CA GLY A 177 -1.48 17.88 1.71
C GLY A 177 -0.53 17.23 2.72
N PHE A 178 0.03 16.06 2.43
CA PHE A 178 1.12 15.47 3.21
C PHE A 178 2.45 16.16 2.92
N VAL A 179 3.35 16.16 3.90
CA VAL A 179 4.74 16.60 3.75
C VAL A 179 5.65 15.38 3.71
N ILE A 180 6.32 15.14 2.58
CA ILE A 180 7.25 14.02 2.46
C ILE A 180 8.52 14.35 3.25
N GLU A 181 8.80 13.58 4.30
CA GLU A 181 9.97 13.72 5.17
C GLU A 181 11.16 12.89 4.67
N GLN A 182 10.87 11.70 4.14
CA GLN A 182 11.88 10.79 3.61
C GLN A 182 11.38 10.17 2.31
N LEU A 183 12.25 10.10 1.31
CA LEU A 183 11.94 9.48 0.02
C LEU A 183 13.16 8.73 -0.52
N ASP A 184 13.02 7.43 -0.69
CA ASP A 184 13.95 6.55 -1.41
C ASP A 184 13.28 6.05 -2.69
N THR A 185 14.04 6.00 -3.78
CA THR A 185 13.51 5.56 -5.07
C THR A 185 14.49 4.62 -5.76
N GLY A 186 13.96 3.74 -6.59
CA GLY A 186 14.83 2.87 -7.38
C GLY A 186 14.09 1.70 -8.01
N TYR A 187 14.81 1.01 -8.87
CA TYR A 187 14.31 -0.18 -9.52
C TYR A 187 14.50 -1.42 -8.65
N ILE A 188 13.49 -2.27 -8.61
CA ILE A 188 13.65 -3.66 -8.18
C ILE A 188 13.94 -4.54 -9.40
N LYS A 189 14.27 -5.82 -9.18
CA LYS A 189 14.56 -6.77 -10.26
C LYS A 189 13.34 -6.99 -11.15
N GLY A 190 13.51 -6.82 -12.46
CA GLY A 190 12.46 -7.06 -13.47
C GLY A 190 12.44 -6.03 -14.61
N PRO A 191 11.42 -6.03 -15.47
CA PRO A 191 11.28 -5.06 -16.56
C PRO A 191 11.11 -3.64 -16.04
N ARG A 192 11.98 -2.70 -16.48
CA ARG A 192 12.02 -1.32 -15.97
C ARG A 192 10.65 -0.61 -15.92
N PRO A 193 9.76 -0.72 -16.90
CA PRO A 193 8.44 -0.06 -16.82
C PRO A 193 7.57 -0.52 -15.64
N MET A 194 7.87 -1.69 -15.05
CA MET A 194 7.05 -2.31 -14.00
C MET A 194 7.72 -2.29 -12.62
N THR A 195 8.92 -1.73 -12.49
CA THR A 195 9.78 -2.01 -11.33
C THR A 195 10.32 -0.76 -10.63
N PHE A 196 9.90 0.43 -11.04
CA PHE A 196 10.30 1.65 -10.35
C PHE A 196 9.43 1.86 -9.10
N ILE A 197 10.10 1.96 -7.94
CA ILE A 197 9.46 2.01 -6.62
C ILE A 197 9.80 3.33 -5.94
N TYR A 198 8.82 3.87 -5.26
CA TYR A 198 8.91 4.95 -4.29
C TYR A 198 8.69 4.38 -2.90
N GLU A 199 9.59 4.65 -1.96
CA GLU A 199 9.48 4.24 -0.56
C GLU A 199 9.76 5.45 0.31
N GLY A 200 8.93 5.71 1.31
CA GLY A 200 9.13 6.90 2.12
C GLY A 200 8.22 7.03 3.31
N VAL A 201 8.43 8.16 4.00
CA VAL A 201 7.67 8.61 5.16
C VAL A 201 7.15 10.01 4.88
N ALA A 202 5.89 10.25 5.20
CA ALA A 202 5.29 11.57 5.09
C ALA A 202 4.53 11.92 6.38
N GLY A 203 4.67 13.16 6.83
CA GLY A 203 3.90 13.77 7.92
C GLY A 203 2.59 14.36 7.42
N LYS A 204 1.69 14.64 8.37
CA LYS A 204 0.36 15.22 8.11
C LYS A 204 0.40 16.69 7.66
#